data_9857326f6a197a2704a63addec0fe0e6
#
_entry.id   9857326f6a197a2704a63addec0fe0e6
#
_cell.length_a   1.000
_cell.length_b   1.000
_cell.length_c   1.000
_cell.angle_alpha   90.00
_cell.angle_beta   90.00
_cell.angle_gamma   90.00
#
_symmetry.space_group_name_H-M   'P 1'
#
loop_
_entity.id
_entity.type
_entity.pdbx_description
1 polymer ?
#
loop_
_entity_poly.entity_id
_entity_poly.type
_entity_poly.pdbx_seq_one_letter_code
_entity_poly.pdbx_strand_id
1 'polypeptide(L)'
;VRIDRTRKLPATVLLRALGFASDQEIIELVGDNEYLRNTLEKDNTDSTEKALLEIYERLRPGEPPTVESAKNLLYSRFFDPKRYDLAAVGRYKMNKKLHIKNRLFNQTLAETLVDPNTGEILAESGTVIDRRVLDRITPFLEEGVNFKTLSKVGGIIEGDILVQEVKIFAPNDESQKEIKVI
;
A
#
# COMPACT_ATOMS: atom_id res chain seq x y z
N VAL A 1 2.90 9.73 8.62
CA VAL A 1 4.11 9.49 7.80
C VAL A 1 5.23 10.48 8.13
N ARG A 2 6.46 10.11 7.89
CA ARG A 2 7.62 10.99 8.05
C ARG A 2 8.42 10.99 6.73
N ILE A 3 8.37 12.09 6.00
CA ILE A 3 9.04 12.22 4.70
C ILE A 3 10.51 12.63 4.87
N ASP A 4 10.79 13.42 5.91
CA ASP A 4 12.13 13.87 6.25
C ASP A 4 12.34 13.85 7.78
N ARG A 5 13.45 14.36 8.29
CA ARG A 5 13.74 14.50 9.75
C ARG A 5 12.75 15.42 10.47
N THR A 6 11.94 16.16 9.73
CA THR A 6 10.92 17.09 10.21
C THR A 6 9.72 16.38 10.86
N ARG A 7 8.69 17.16 11.19
CA ARG A 7 7.47 16.70 11.86
C ARG A 7 6.75 15.62 11.07
N LYS A 8 6.04 14.74 11.77
CA LYS A 8 5.14 13.76 11.19
C LYS A 8 3.96 14.46 10.52
N LEU A 9 3.53 13.89 9.39
CA LEU A 9 2.31 14.25 8.67
C LEU A 9 1.29 13.11 8.77
N PRO A 10 -0.02 13.37 8.70
CA PRO A 10 -1.02 12.33 8.44
C PRO A 10 -0.65 11.56 7.16
N ALA A 11 -0.84 10.25 7.16
CA ALA A 11 -0.54 9.44 5.96
C ALA A 11 -1.45 9.81 4.79
N THR A 12 -2.66 10.25 5.07
CA THR A 12 -3.67 10.71 4.11
C THR A 12 -3.20 11.91 3.31
N VAL A 13 -2.46 12.86 3.92
CA VAL A 13 -1.84 13.98 3.20
C VAL A 13 -0.91 13.47 2.08
N LEU A 14 -0.08 12.44 2.36
CA LEU A 14 0.77 11.86 1.34
C LEU A 14 -0.04 11.15 0.26
N LEU A 15 -1.08 10.41 0.62
CA LEU A 15 -1.96 9.74 -0.34
C LEU A 15 -2.67 10.75 -1.26
N ARG A 16 -3.16 11.87 -0.70
CA ARG A 16 -3.75 12.96 -1.50
C ARG A 16 -2.72 13.57 -2.47
N ALA A 17 -1.51 13.82 -1.98
CA ALA A 17 -0.43 14.34 -2.83
C ALA A 17 -0.04 13.39 -3.97
N LEU A 18 -0.23 12.08 -3.77
CA LEU A 18 -0.03 11.04 -4.79
C LEU A 18 -1.22 10.87 -5.75
N GLY A 19 -2.32 11.64 -5.57
CA GLY A 19 -3.45 11.71 -6.48
C GLY A 19 -4.76 11.09 -6.01
N PHE A 20 -4.82 10.54 -4.78
CA PHE A 20 -6.06 10.09 -4.16
C PHE A 20 -6.70 11.29 -3.44
N ALA A 21 -7.42 12.15 -4.19
CA ALA A 21 -7.83 13.46 -3.71
C ALA A 21 -8.93 13.41 -2.64
N SER A 22 -9.89 12.50 -2.76
CA SER A 22 -11.04 12.41 -1.87
C SER A 22 -10.85 11.37 -0.76
N ASP A 23 -11.58 11.57 0.35
CA ASP A 23 -11.64 10.58 1.44
C ASP A 23 -12.13 9.23 0.94
N GLN A 24 -13.10 9.24 0.02
CA GLN A 24 -13.66 8.03 -0.54
C GLN A 24 -12.60 7.22 -1.30
N GLU A 25 -11.79 7.86 -2.15
CA GLU A 25 -10.69 7.19 -2.87
C GLU A 25 -9.66 6.61 -1.91
N ILE A 26 -9.38 7.29 -0.81
CA ILE A 26 -8.44 6.80 0.22
C ILE A 26 -9.04 5.59 0.96
N ILE A 27 -10.33 5.64 1.31
CA ILE A 27 -11.03 4.55 1.96
C ILE A 27 -11.10 3.32 1.05
N GLU A 28 -11.37 3.51 -0.24
CA GLU A 28 -11.36 2.42 -1.23
C GLU A 28 -9.99 1.77 -1.39
N LEU A 29 -8.92 2.58 -1.31
CA LEU A 29 -7.55 2.10 -1.44
C LEU A 29 -7.08 1.31 -0.21
N VAL A 30 -7.33 1.83 1.00
CA VAL A 30 -6.74 1.33 2.25
C VAL A 30 -7.70 0.37 2.98
N GLY A 31 -8.99 0.49 2.72
CA GLY A 31 -10.06 -0.14 3.48
C GLY A 31 -10.55 0.72 4.65
N ASP A 32 -11.85 0.64 4.91
CA ASP A 32 -12.47 1.40 5.99
C ASP A 32 -12.11 0.79 7.36
N ASN A 33 -11.42 1.55 8.18
CA ASN A 33 -11.07 1.18 9.54
C ASN A 33 -10.96 2.42 10.46
N GLU A 34 -11.04 2.18 11.75
CA GLU A 34 -11.01 3.24 12.78
C GLU A 34 -9.72 4.09 12.71
N TYR A 35 -8.56 3.45 12.47
CA TYR A 35 -7.28 4.16 12.40
C TYR A 35 -7.22 5.12 11.21
N LEU A 36 -7.78 4.71 10.07
CA LEU A 36 -7.87 5.56 8.90
C LEU A 36 -8.80 6.75 9.15
N ARG A 37 -9.97 6.51 9.72
CA ARG A 37 -10.93 7.58 10.07
C ARG A 37 -10.31 8.61 11.01
N ASN A 38 -9.66 8.17 12.09
CA ASN A 38 -8.93 9.03 13.02
C ASN A 38 -7.76 9.80 12.35
N THR A 39 -7.22 9.28 11.24
CA THR A 39 -6.18 9.95 10.48
C THR A 39 -6.76 10.99 9.53
N LEU A 40 -7.89 10.69 8.89
CA LEU A 40 -8.64 11.63 8.06
C LEU A 40 -9.14 12.84 8.85
N GLU A 41 -9.61 12.65 10.08
CA GLU A 41 -10.02 13.75 10.98
C GLU A 41 -8.88 14.72 11.33
N LYS A 42 -7.63 14.24 11.30
CA LYS A 42 -6.42 15.05 11.55
C LYS A 42 -5.83 15.66 10.29
N ASP A 43 -6.36 15.30 9.14
CA ASP A 43 -5.92 15.79 7.84
C ASP A 43 -6.69 17.07 7.49
N ASN A 44 -5.98 18.19 7.45
CA ASN A 44 -6.57 19.50 7.09
C ASN A 44 -6.59 19.74 5.57
N THR A 45 -6.18 18.74 4.77
CA THR A 45 -6.16 18.86 3.31
C THR A 45 -7.39 18.17 2.70
N ASP A 46 -7.96 18.75 1.66
CA ASP A 46 -9.16 18.28 0.96
C ASP A 46 -8.92 18.05 -0.53
N SER A 47 -7.71 18.31 -1.00
CA SER A 47 -7.34 18.18 -2.41
C SER A 47 -5.87 17.83 -2.58
N THR A 48 -5.53 17.32 -3.76
CA THR A 48 -4.15 17.01 -4.15
C THR A 48 -3.25 18.25 -4.06
N GLU A 49 -3.74 19.40 -4.50
CA GLU A 49 -2.98 20.66 -4.50
C GLU A 49 -2.66 21.10 -3.08
N LYS A 50 -3.65 21.12 -2.18
CA LYS A 50 -3.42 21.48 -0.77
C LYS A 50 -2.46 20.53 -0.09
N ALA A 51 -2.59 19.23 -0.34
CA ALA A 51 -1.70 18.23 0.22
C ALA A 51 -0.24 18.40 -0.27
N LEU A 52 -0.05 18.70 -1.55
CA LEU A 52 1.27 19.01 -2.11
C LEU A 52 1.89 20.24 -1.47
N LEU A 53 1.11 21.32 -1.30
CA LEU A 53 1.57 22.55 -0.67
C LEU A 53 1.94 22.32 0.80
N GLU A 54 1.13 21.57 1.56
CA GLU A 54 1.45 21.25 2.95
C GLU A 54 2.75 20.43 3.07
N ILE A 55 2.96 19.44 2.20
CA ILE A 55 4.22 18.68 2.17
C ILE A 55 5.39 19.62 1.84
N TYR A 56 5.23 20.52 0.88
CA TYR A 56 6.27 21.45 0.49
C TYR A 56 6.67 22.38 1.64
N GLU A 57 5.70 23.00 2.31
CA GLU A 57 5.94 23.87 3.47
C GLU A 57 6.68 23.16 4.61
N ARG A 58 6.39 21.86 4.80
CA ARG A 58 7.09 21.05 5.81
C ARG A 58 8.53 20.75 5.43
N LEU A 59 8.80 20.55 4.13
CA LEU A 59 10.13 20.21 3.63
C LEU A 59 11.00 21.45 3.40
N ARG A 60 10.38 22.59 3.08
CA ARG A 60 11.02 23.87 2.72
C ARG A 60 10.38 25.04 3.48
N PRO A 61 10.50 25.09 4.80
CA PRO A 61 9.90 26.16 5.58
C PRO A 61 10.50 27.52 5.17
N GLY A 62 9.61 28.49 4.95
CA GLY A 62 9.99 29.85 4.59
C GLY A 62 10.11 30.14 3.08
N GLU A 63 9.98 29.11 2.23
CA GLU A 63 9.87 29.31 0.78
C GLU A 63 8.39 29.40 0.37
N PRO A 64 8.00 30.34 -0.52
CA PRO A 64 6.62 30.41 -0.99
C PRO A 64 6.27 29.16 -1.81
N PRO A 65 5.24 28.38 -1.40
CA PRO A 65 4.90 27.14 -2.06
C PRO A 65 4.14 27.40 -3.36
N THR A 66 4.51 26.68 -4.43
CA THR A 66 3.70 26.55 -5.64
C THR A 66 3.41 25.08 -5.89
N VAL A 67 2.27 24.77 -6.51
CA VAL A 67 1.88 23.41 -6.83
C VAL A 67 2.93 22.71 -7.69
N GLU A 68 3.50 23.42 -8.66
CA GLU A 68 4.53 22.92 -9.55
C GLU A 68 5.82 22.58 -8.80
N SER A 69 6.31 23.52 -7.97
CA SER A 69 7.50 23.29 -7.14
C SER A 69 7.29 22.13 -6.17
N ALA A 70 6.10 22.01 -5.61
CA ALA A 70 5.74 20.91 -4.70
C ALA A 70 5.73 19.55 -5.41
N LYS A 71 5.13 19.47 -6.62
CA LYS A 71 5.18 18.28 -7.46
C LYS A 71 6.61 17.88 -7.79
N ASN A 72 7.41 18.82 -8.26
CA ASN A 72 8.81 18.57 -8.64
C ASN A 72 9.64 18.10 -7.43
N LEU A 73 9.42 18.69 -6.26
CA LEU A 73 10.09 18.26 -5.04
C LEU A 73 9.72 16.82 -4.63
N LEU A 74 8.43 16.50 -4.63
CA LEU A 74 7.96 15.16 -4.31
C LEU A 74 8.48 14.13 -5.31
N TYR A 75 8.38 14.45 -6.61
CA TYR A 75 8.89 13.63 -7.68
C TYR A 75 10.38 13.33 -7.52
N SER A 76 11.19 14.38 -7.35
CA SER A 76 12.64 14.22 -7.25
C SER A 76 13.08 13.41 -6.03
N ARG A 77 12.24 13.34 -4.99
CA ARG A 77 12.57 12.56 -3.79
C ARG A 77 12.21 11.08 -3.89
N PHE A 78 11.11 10.75 -4.55
CA PHE A 78 10.55 9.39 -4.50
C PHE A 78 10.56 8.67 -5.84
N PHE A 79 10.60 9.41 -6.95
CA PHE A 79 10.37 8.84 -8.29
C PHE A 79 11.50 9.12 -9.28
N ASP A 80 12.44 10.02 -8.96
CA ASP A 80 13.59 10.26 -9.84
C ASP A 80 14.58 9.09 -9.73
N PRO A 81 14.75 8.28 -10.80
CA PRO A 81 15.64 7.12 -10.79
C PRO A 81 17.10 7.47 -10.56
N LYS A 82 17.50 8.73 -10.78
CA LYS A 82 18.86 9.21 -10.53
C LYS A 82 19.13 9.48 -9.05
N ARG A 83 18.08 9.74 -8.27
CA ARG A 83 18.18 10.10 -6.85
C ARG A 83 17.70 9.02 -5.91
N TYR A 84 16.68 8.27 -6.31
CA TYR A 84 16.07 7.24 -5.51
C TYR A 84 16.44 5.87 -6.03
N ASP A 85 17.44 5.27 -5.43
CA ASP A 85 17.82 3.87 -5.69
C ASP A 85 17.86 3.10 -4.37
N LEU A 86 17.03 2.07 -4.29
CA LEU A 86 17.04 1.13 -3.16
C LEU A 86 18.26 0.22 -3.16
N ALA A 87 19.00 0.17 -4.25
CA ALA A 87 20.03 -0.83 -4.55
C ALA A 87 19.54 -2.29 -4.39
N ALA A 88 20.36 -3.26 -4.79
CA ALA A 88 19.97 -4.67 -4.71
C ALA A 88 19.67 -5.13 -3.27
N VAL A 89 20.42 -4.63 -2.30
CA VAL A 89 20.25 -4.96 -0.87
C VAL A 89 18.92 -4.43 -0.33
N GLY A 90 18.54 -3.20 -0.69
CA GLY A 90 17.28 -2.60 -0.28
C GLY A 90 16.08 -3.34 -0.87
N ARG A 91 16.14 -3.68 -2.16
CA ARG A 91 15.12 -4.49 -2.84
C ARG A 91 14.97 -5.87 -2.20
N TYR A 92 16.07 -6.55 -1.93
CA TYR A 92 16.04 -7.85 -1.24
C TYR A 92 15.38 -7.76 0.15
N LYS A 93 15.74 -6.74 0.93
CA LYS A 93 15.14 -6.53 2.27
C LYS A 93 13.63 -6.25 2.18
N MET A 94 13.21 -5.43 1.22
CA MET A 94 11.79 -5.14 1.01
C MET A 94 11.03 -6.39 0.59
N ASN A 95 11.52 -7.12 -0.41
CA ASN A 95 10.91 -8.36 -0.86
C ASN A 95 10.79 -9.38 0.28
N LYS A 96 11.86 -9.55 1.07
CA LYS A 96 11.84 -10.47 2.21
C LYS A 96 10.84 -10.07 3.29
N LYS A 97 10.75 -8.77 3.62
CA LYS A 97 9.85 -8.28 4.69
C LYS A 97 8.39 -8.19 4.25
N LEU A 98 8.16 -7.78 2.99
CA LEU A 98 6.83 -7.52 2.46
C LEU A 98 6.23 -8.74 1.74
N HIS A 99 6.96 -9.85 1.65
CA HIS A 99 6.46 -11.06 1.00
C HIS A 99 5.14 -11.50 1.65
N ILE A 100 4.13 -11.69 0.83
CA ILE A 100 2.76 -12.01 1.26
C ILE A 100 2.70 -13.21 2.22
N LYS A 101 3.52 -14.24 2.00
CA LYS A 101 3.59 -15.42 2.89
C LYS A 101 3.86 -15.08 4.35
N ASN A 102 4.66 -14.04 4.63
CA ASN A 102 4.96 -13.62 6.00
C ASN A 102 3.77 -12.94 6.68
N ARG A 103 2.84 -12.41 5.88
CA ARG A 103 1.62 -11.76 6.36
C ARG A 103 0.46 -12.73 6.50
N LEU A 104 0.47 -13.79 5.69
CA LEU A 104 -0.57 -14.83 5.72
C LEU A 104 -0.36 -15.86 6.82
N PHE A 105 0.87 -16.05 7.29
CA PHE A 105 1.16 -17.05 8.32
C PHE A 105 0.35 -16.82 9.60
N ASN A 106 -0.31 -17.85 10.11
CA ASN A 106 -1.22 -17.84 11.27
C ASN A 106 -2.49 -16.98 11.08
N GLN A 107 -2.84 -16.60 9.86
CA GLN A 107 -4.13 -15.97 9.57
C GLN A 107 -5.15 -17.01 9.15
N THR A 108 -6.43 -16.67 9.27
CA THR A 108 -7.55 -17.55 8.87
C THR A 108 -8.10 -17.10 7.53
N LEU A 109 -8.17 -18.01 6.54
CA LEU A 109 -8.70 -17.73 5.22
C LEU A 109 -10.19 -17.35 5.29
N ALA A 110 -10.56 -16.27 4.62
CA ALA A 110 -11.95 -15.84 4.44
C ALA A 110 -12.59 -16.45 3.18
N GLU A 111 -11.78 -16.88 2.22
CA GLU A 111 -12.25 -17.48 0.97
C GLU A 111 -11.52 -18.79 0.68
N THR A 112 -12.19 -19.69 -0.04
CA THR A 112 -11.57 -20.94 -0.52
C THR A 112 -10.61 -20.63 -1.66
N LEU A 113 -9.36 -21.05 -1.53
CA LEU A 113 -8.36 -20.93 -2.56
C LEU A 113 -8.37 -22.18 -3.44
N VAL A 114 -8.46 -21.97 -4.75
CA VAL A 114 -8.45 -23.02 -5.77
C VAL A 114 -7.29 -22.79 -6.75
N ASP A 115 -6.71 -23.88 -7.22
CA ASP A 115 -5.77 -23.83 -8.33
C ASP A 115 -6.49 -23.34 -9.60
N PRO A 116 -6.08 -22.21 -10.21
CA PRO A 116 -6.75 -21.66 -11.37
C PRO A 116 -6.66 -22.55 -12.62
N ASN A 117 -5.71 -23.48 -12.66
CA ASN A 117 -5.48 -24.36 -13.81
C ASN A 117 -6.25 -25.67 -13.70
N THR A 118 -6.32 -26.25 -12.49
CA THR A 118 -6.91 -27.58 -12.27
C THR A 118 -8.26 -27.53 -11.59
N GLY A 119 -8.60 -26.41 -10.91
CA GLY A 119 -9.78 -26.30 -10.07
C GLY A 119 -9.67 -27.07 -8.74
N GLU A 120 -8.50 -27.62 -8.40
CA GLU A 120 -8.27 -28.32 -7.14
C GLU A 120 -8.32 -27.32 -5.97
N ILE A 121 -8.99 -27.71 -4.87
CA ILE A 121 -9.04 -26.91 -3.65
C ILE A 121 -7.68 -26.98 -2.96
N LEU A 122 -7.00 -25.84 -2.88
CA LEU A 122 -5.72 -25.69 -2.20
C LEU A 122 -5.90 -25.53 -0.69
N ALA A 123 -6.87 -24.71 -0.29
CA ALA A 123 -7.26 -24.53 1.10
C ALA A 123 -8.70 -24.00 1.19
N GLU A 124 -9.49 -24.48 2.13
CA GLU A 124 -10.88 -24.07 2.35
C GLU A 124 -10.98 -22.79 3.18
N SER A 125 -12.06 -22.03 2.99
CA SER A 125 -12.42 -20.92 3.86
C SER A 125 -12.50 -21.40 5.33
N GLY A 126 -12.06 -20.58 6.27
CA GLY A 126 -11.97 -20.92 7.69
C GLY A 126 -10.69 -21.67 8.08
N THR A 127 -9.86 -22.08 7.13
CA THR A 127 -8.58 -22.76 7.41
C THR A 127 -7.56 -21.78 7.97
N VAL A 128 -6.88 -22.15 9.07
CA VAL A 128 -5.72 -21.41 9.55
C VAL A 128 -4.50 -21.74 8.68
N ILE A 129 -3.84 -20.72 8.16
CA ILE A 129 -2.70 -20.85 7.28
C ILE A 129 -1.44 -21.21 8.10
N ASP A 130 -1.24 -22.51 8.30
CA ASP A 130 0.00 -23.05 8.86
C ASP A 130 1.10 -23.14 7.78
N ARG A 131 2.27 -23.68 8.14
CA ARG A 131 3.37 -23.84 7.19
C ARG A 131 3.03 -24.75 6.01
N ARG A 132 2.24 -25.79 6.23
CA ARG A 132 1.88 -26.76 5.19
C ARG A 132 0.95 -26.14 4.16
N VAL A 133 -0.06 -25.41 4.64
CA VAL A 133 -0.98 -24.65 3.78
C VAL A 133 -0.19 -23.59 3.03
N LEU A 134 0.70 -22.87 3.72
CA LEU A 134 1.51 -21.82 3.11
C LEU A 134 2.41 -22.34 1.99
N ASP A 135 3.10 -23.47 2.22
CA ASP A 135 3.96 -24.09 1.20
C ASP A 135 3.15 -24.56 -0.03
N ARG A 136 1.90 -25.03 0.20
CA ARG A 136 0.99 -25.45 -0.87
C ARG A 136 0.48 -24.29 -1.72
N ILE A 137 0.18 -23.14 -1.12
CA ILE A 137 -0.36 -21.98 -1.84
C ILE A 137 0.71 -21.05 -2.39
N THR A 138 1.94 -21.08 -1.87
CA THR A 138 3.03 -20.19 -2.27
C THR A 138 3.30 -20.18 -3.77
N PRO A 139 3.38 -21.32 -4.49
CA PRO A 139 3.60 -21.32 -5.93
C PRO A 139 2.57 -20.51 -6.71
N PHE A 140 1.31 -20.56 -6.31
CA PHE A 140 0.21 -19.82 -6.94
C PHE A 140 0.22 -18.33 -6.59
N LEU A 141 0.73 -17.98 -5.41
CA LEU A 141 0.91 -16.59 -5.00
C LEU A 141 2.05 -15.91 -5.75
N GLU A 142 3.05 -16.66 -6.22
CA GLU A 142 4.19 -16.13 -6.97
C GLU A 142 3.83 -15.75 -8.41
N GLU A 143 2.77 -16.31 -8.99
CA GLU A 143 2.27 -15.95 -10.32
C GLU A 143 1.53 -14.60 -10.35
N GLY A 144 1.01 -14.15 -9.22
CA GLY A 144 0.44 -12.83 -8.95
C GLY A 144 -0.52 -12.26 -9.99
N VAL A 145 -1.07 -11.11 -9.67
CA VAL A 145 -1.93 -10.33 -10.57
C VAL A 145 -1.18 -9.07 -11.02
N ASN A 146 -1.17 -8.77 -12.32
CA ASN A 146 -0.59 -7.54 -12.83
C ASN A 146 -1.31 -6.32 -12.24
N PHE A 147 -0.61 -5.53 -11.46
CA PHE A 147 -1.13 -4.31 -10.87
C PHE A 147 -1.02 -3.16 -11.87
N LYS A 148 -2.15 -2.65 -12.32
CA LYS A 148 -2.19 -1.39 -13.06
C LYS A 148 -2.01 -0.23 -12.08
N THR A 149 -0.76 0.13 -11.85
CA THR A 149 -0.24 1.40 -11.36
C THR A 149 -1.07 2.18 -10.34
N LEU A 150 -0.54 2.29 -9.12
CA LEU A 150 -0.82 3.37 -8.15
C LEU A 150 -0.43 4.78 -8.64
N SER A 151 -0.02 4.93 -9.89
CA SER A 151 0.47 6.19 -10.44
C SER A 151 -0.65 6.99 -11.11
N LYS A 152 -1.48 7.65 -10.32
CA LYS A 152 -2.24 8.82 -10.80
C LYS A 152 -1.34 10.07 -10.95
N VAL A 153 -0.12 10.02 -10.45
CA VAL A 153 0.86 11.13 -10.52
C VAL A 153 1.86 10.86 -11.64
N GLY A 154 1.38 10.87 -12.88
CA GLY A 154 2.24 11.06 -14.04
C GLY A 154 3.15 9.91 -14.46
N GLY A 155 2.60 8.74 -14.67
CA GLY A 155 3.17 7.76 -15.61
C GLY A 155 4.55 7.16 -15.28
N ILE A 156 4.88 6.90 -13.99
CA ILE A 156 6.27 6.63 -13.63
C ILE A 156 6.53 5.24 -13.10
N ILE A 157 5.53 4.44 -12.89
CA ILE A 157 5.75 3.03 -12.60
C ILE A 157 5.25 2.22 -13.79
N GLU A 158 5.97 2.30 -14.90
CA GLU A 158 5.96 1.26 -15.91
C GLU A 158 6.87 0.14 -15.41
N GLY A 159 6.29 -0.84 -14.79
CA GLY A 159 6.94 -2.06 -14.36
C GLY A 159 5.86 -3.03 -13.90
N ASP A 160 5.97 -4.27 -14.26
CA ASP A 160 5.11 -5.35 -13.78
C ASP A 160 5.33 -5.56 -12.28
N ILE A 161 4.60 -4.79 -11.46
CA ILE A 161 4.53 -5.06 -10.03
C ILE A 161 3.47 -6.13 -9.86
N LEU A 162 3.88 -7.33 -9.55
CA LEU A 162 3.00 -8.41 -9.18
C LEU A 162 2.46 -8.14 -7.76
N VAL A 163 1.19 -7.81 -7.66
CA VAL A 163 0.49 -7.72 -6.38
C VAL A 163 -0.35 -8.98 -6.21
N GLN A 164 -0.11 -9.64 -5.10
CA GLN A 164 -0.84 -10.80 -4.66
C GLN A 164 -1.89 -10.35 -3.66
N GLU A 165 -3.08 -10.89 -3.77
CA GLU A 165 -4.20 -10.53 -2.90
C GLU A 165 -4.86 -11.80 -2.36
N VAL A 166 -4.93 -11.91 -1.03
CA VAL A 166 -5.63 -13.01 -0.36
C VAL A 166 -6.55 -12.44 0.71
N LYS A 167 -7.80 -12.88 0.75
CA LYS A 167 -8.73 -12.49 1.80
C LYS A 167 -8.55 -13.36 3.04
N ILE A 168 -8.47 -12.71 4.18
CA ILE A 168 -8.43 -13.34 5.50
C ILE A 168 -9.48 -12.72 6.40
N PHE A 169 -9.83 -13.39 7.49
CA PHE A 169 -10.59 -12.76 8.56
C PHE A 169 -9.69 -11.84 9.38
N ALA A 170 -10.21 -10.67 9.76
CA ALA A 170 -9.47 -9.72 10.57
C ALA A 170 -9.02 -10.38 11.88
N PRO A 171 -7.72 -10.34 12.22
CA PRO A 171 -7.24 -10.91 13.47
C PRO A 171 -7.87 -10.18 14.67
N ASN A 172 -8.33 -10.95 15.65
CA ASN A 172 -8.97 -10.46 16.87
C ASN A 172 -10.31 -9.73 16.67
N ASP A 173 -10.98 -9.94 15.56
CA ASP A 173 -12.32 -9.41 15.30
C ASP A 173 -13.35 -10.54 15.33
N GLU A 174 -14.19 -10.55 16.37
CA GLU A 174 -15.25 -11.55 16.54
C GLU A 174 -16.34 -11.47 15.45
N SER A 175 -16.45 -10.34 14.76
CA SER A 175 -17.39 -10.16 13.65
C SER A 175 -17.00 -10.89 12.37
N GLN A 176 -15.83 -11.54 12.33
CA GLN A 176 -15.28 -12.21 11.15
C GLN A 176 -15.22 -11.29 9.91
N LYS A 177 -14.89 -10.02 10.12
CA LYS A 177 -14.73 -9.06 9.03
C LYS A 177 -13.62 -9.52 8.08
N GLU A 178 -13.95 -9.61 6.80
CA GLU A 178 -12.96 -9.91 5.76
C GLU A 178 -12.04 -8.73 5.51
N ILE A 179 -10.76 -9.00 5.43
CA ILE A 179 -9.74 -8.03 5.01
C ILE A 179 -8.84 -8.65 3.94
N LYS A 180 -8.29 -7.78 3.08
CA LYS A 180 -7.35 -8.18 2.05
C LYS A 180 -5.91 -8.06 2.55
N VAL A 181 -5.13 -9.10 2.33
CA VAL A 181 -3.66 -9.09 2.49
C VAL A 181 -3.06 -8.97 1.10
N ILE A 182 -2.25 -7.94 0.92
CA ILE A 182 -1.56 -7.61 -0.33
C ILE A 182 -0.06 -7.76 -0.13
#